data_d55b6023a0a35a253a2fe57ea3ac8f69
#
_entry.id   d55b6023a0a35a253a2fe57ea3ac8f69
#
_cell.length_a   1.000
_cell.length_b   1.000
_cell.length_c   1.000
_cell.angle_alpha   90.00
_cell.angle_beta   90.00
_cell.angle_gamma   90.00
#
_symmetry.space_group_name_H-M   'P 1'
#
loop_
_entity.id
_entity.type
_entity.pdbx_description
1 polymer ?
#
loop_
_entity_poly.entity_id
_entity_poly.type
_entity_poly.pdbx_seq_one_letter_code
_entity_poly.pdbx_strand_id
1 'polypeptide(L)'
;GVTTHPAVIQAIVKALLDRGAKVMVGDNPGISAYGRSGRSAAVSGIEQAALGCYVPLGHNPVHCPVSSKYLDHVAVSRQILEADVIISVPKLKTHTLTVLTAGIKNTFGYVVGGDKLRIHSACPRPHQFAQALVDIYCIRPPDLTILDAVVGMQGNGPANGSPVALGKLLASDNAVSLDAA
;
A
#
# COMPACT_ATOMS: atom_id res chain seq x y z
N GLY A 1 0.48 -10.61 -11.62
CA GLY A 1 0.16 -9.41 -11.07
C GLY A 1 1.11 -8.71 -10.13
N VAL A 2 1.41 -7.47 -10.47
CA VAL A 2 2.22 -6.59 -9.62
C VAL A 2 1.36 -5.93 -8.54
N THR A 3 0.06 -5.73 -8.84
CA THR A 3 -0.93 -5.07 -8.00
C THR A 3 -1.99 -6.06 -7.53
N THR A 4 -2.71 -5.70 -6.48
CA THR A 4 -3.92 -6.40 -6.01
C THR A 4 -4.89 -6.61 -7.16
N HIS A 5 -5.53 -7.78 -7.20
CA HIS A 5 -6.47 -8.10 -8.28
C HIS A 5 -7.72 -7.20 -8.17
N PRO A 6 -8.18 -6.59 -9.28
CA PRO A 6 -9.34 -5.69 -9.27
C PRO A 6 -10.60 -6.29 -8.64
N ALA A 7 -10.86 -7.59 -8.86
CA ALA A 7 -12.03 -8.26 -8.27
C ALA A 7 -12.01 -8.27 -6.73
N VAL A 8 -10.83 -8.30 -6.09
CA VAL A 8 -10.73 -8.20 -4.62
C VAL A 8 -11.13 -6.80 -4.16
N ILE A 9 -10.63 -5.77 -4.83
CA ILE A 9 -11.00 -4.38 -4.53
C ILE A 9 -12.50 -4.19 -4.74
N GLN A 10 -13.05 -4.63 -5.87
CA GLN A 10 -14.47 -4.49 -6.20
C GLN A 10 -15.38 -5.17 -5.18
N ALA A 11 -15.03 -6.37 -4.74
CA ALA A 11 -15.80 -7.11 -3.73
C ALA A 11 -15.86 -6.35 -2.39
N ILE A 12 -14.72 -5.81 -1.95
CA ILE A 12 -14.62 -5.02 -0.72
C ILE A 12 -15.44 -3.73 -0.84
N VAL A 13 -15.23 -2.97 -1.93
CA VAL A 13 -15.93 -1.71 -2.18
C VAL A 13 -17.44 -1.93 -2.20
N LYS A 14 -17.90 -2.95 -2.95
CA LYS A 14 -19.33 -3.29 -3.01
C LYS A 14 -19.88 -3.63 -1.62
N ALA A 15 -19.20 -4.46 -0.86
CA ALA A 15 -19.66 -4.85 0.48
C ALA A 15 -19.76 -3.67 1.45
N LEU A 16 -18.92 -2.65 1.31
CA LEU A 16 -18.95 -1.44 2.12
C LEU A 16 -20.07 -0.49 1.66
N LEU A 17 -20.22 -0.29 0.36
CA LEU A 17 -21.30 0.53 -0.21
C LEU A 17 -22.68 -0.04 0.13
N ASP A 18 -22.87 -1.36 0.05
CA ASP A 18 -24.10 -2.05 0.42
C ASP A 18 -24.48 -1.85 1.92
N ARG A 19 -23.51 -1.44 2.75
CA ARG A 19 -23.68 -1.10 4.18
C ARG A 19 -23.80 0.40 4.44
N GLY A 20 -23.84 1.23 3.40
CA GLY A 20 -23.98 2.68 3.52
C GLY A 20 -22.67 3.41 3.91
N ALA A 21 -21.51 2.77 3.82
CA ALA A 21 -20.25 3.43 4.11
C ALA A 21 -19.89 4.44 3.00
N LYS A 22 -19.26 5.57 3.38
CA LYS A 22 -18.60 6.47 2.44
C LYS A 22 -17.20 5.89 2.13
N VAL A 23 -17.04 5.37 0.93
CA VAL A 23 -15.81 4.67 0.52
C VAL A 23 -14.90 5.59 -0.28
N MET A 24 -13.61 5.52 -0.01
CA MET A 24 -12.54 6.07 -0.85
C MET A 24 -11.53 4.95 -1.17
N VAL A 25 -11.15 4.81 -2.42
CA VAL A 25 -10.10 3.88 -2.88
C VAL A 25 -8.95 4.70 -3.45
N GLY A 26 -7.75 4.45 -3.00
CA GLY A 26 -6.60 5.18 -3.50
C GLY A 26 -5.27 4.51 -3.19
N ASP A 27 -4.25 4.95 -3.90
CA ASP A 27 -2.86 4.56 -3.70
C ASP A 27 -1.92 5.64 -4.27
N ASN A 28 -0.70 5.69 -3.77
CA ASN A 28 0.38 6.43 -4.38
C ASN A 28 1.35 5.45 -5.05
N PRO A 29 1.53 5.54 -6.38
CA PRO A 29 2.36 4.60 -7.11
C PRO A 29 3.84 4.70 -6.68
N GLY A 30 4.62 3.69 -7.03
CA GLY A 30 6.06 3.69 -6.85
C GLY A 30 6.76 4.80 -7.64
N ILE A 31 8.05 5.00 -7.36
CA ILE A 31 8.88 6.09 -7.92
C ILE A 31 8.81 6.16 -9.44
N SER A 32 8.82 5.03 -10.14
CA SER A 32 8.74 4.95 -11.60
C SER A 32 7.44 5.48 -12.21
N ALA A 33 6.39 5.56 -11.41
CA ALA A 33 5.08 6.06 -11.83
C ALA A 33 4.68 7.36 -11.09
N TYR A 34 5.63 8.06 -10.50
CA TYR A 34 5.42 9.32 -9.80
C TYR A 34 4.67 10.33 -10.68
N GLY A 35 3.66 10.98 -10.12
CA GLY A 35 2.76 11.90 -10.83
C GLY A 35 1.78 11.24 -11.80
N ARG A 36 1.73 9.91 -11.87
CA ARG A 36 0.88 9.13 -12.78
C ARG A 36 -0.10 8.20 -12.06
N SER A 37 -0.51 8.54 -10.84
CA SER A 37 -1.39 7.70 -10.02
C SER A 37 -2.70 7.32 -10.74
N GLY A 38 -3.38 8.26 -11.36
CA GLY A 38 -4.59 7.98 -12.13
C GLY A 38 -4.34 7.01 -13.31
N ARG A 39 -3.27 7.21 -14.08
CA ARG A 39 -2.91 6.29 -15.18
C ARG A 39 -2.57 4.88 -14.65
N SER A 40 -1.88 4.81 -13.53
CA SER A 40 -1.54 3.51 -12.91
C SER A 40 -2.80 2.77 -12.43
N ALA A 41 -3.74 3.48 -11.83
CA ALA A 41 -5.03 2.92 -11.39
C ALA A 41 -5.88 2.44 -12.56
N ALA A 42 -5.95 3.22 -13.65
CA ALA A 42 -6.68 2.86 -14.87
C ALA A 42 -6.10 1.60 -15.52
N VAL A 43 -4.78 1.58 -15.75
CA VAL A 43 -4.09 0.44 -16.39
C VAL A 43 -4.16 -0.84 -15.54
N SER A 44 -4.13 -0.72 -14.21
CA SER A 44 -4.26 -1.87 -13.30
C SER A 44 -5.70 -2.36 -13.14
N GLY A 45 -6.71 -1.63 -13.60
CA GLY A 45 -8.13 -1.91 -13.43
C GLY A 45 -8.68 -1.55 -12.04
N ILE A 46 -7.87 -0.97 -11.16
CA ILE A 46 -8.29 -0.58 -9.80
C ILE A 46 -9.29 0.57 -9.86
N GLU A 47 -9.11 1.53 -10.77
CA GLU A 47 -10.06 2.66 -10.93
C GLU A 47 -11.46 2.15 -11.27
N GLN A 48 -11.58 1.21 -12.21
CA GLN A 48 -12.86 0.60 -12.57
C GLN A 48 -13.44 -0.22 -11.40
N ALA A 49 -12.59 -0.98 -10.70
CA ALA A 49 -12.99 -1.80 -9.56
C ALA A 49 -13.44 -0.96 -8.36
N ALA A 50 -13.03 0.28 -8.28
CA ALA A 50 -13.42 1.22 -7.21
C ALA A 50 -14.87 1.72 -7.34
N LEU A 51 -15.60 1.39 -8.39
CA LEU A 51 -17.04 1.73 -8.58
C LEU A 51 -17.34 3.22 -8.38
N GLY A 52 -16.47 4.11 -8.89
CA GLY A 52 -16.60 5.57 -8.74
C GLY A 52 -16.00 6.12 -7.44
N CYS A 53 -15.46 5.28 -6.56
CA CYS A 53 -14.87 5.70 -5.29
C CYS A 53 -13.36 5.98 -5.36
N TYR A 54 -12.74 5.91 -6.54
CA TYR A 54 -11.32 6.18 -6.69
C TYR A 54 -10.99 7.65 -6.43
N VAL A 55 -9.97 7.89 -5.61
CA VAL A 55 -9.45 9.24 -5.32
C VAL A 55 -7.92 9.25 -5.41
N PRO A 56 -7.31 10.29 -5.98
CA PRO A 56 -5.86 10.45 -5.95
C PRO A 56 -5.41 10.84 -4.54
N LEU A 57 -4.49 10.09 -3.96
CA LEU A 57 -3.97 10.34 -2.60
C LEU A 57 -2.82 11.35 -2.54
N GLY A 58 -2.30 11.82 -3.69
CA GLY A 58 -1.10 12.67 -3.75
C GLY A 58 -1.32 14.15 -3.44
N HIS A 59 -2.54 14.59 -3.18
CA HIS A 59 -2.86 15.99 -2.93
C HIS A 59 -2.87 16.33 -1.43
N ASN A 60 -2.43 17.57 -1.10
CA ASN A 60 -2.46 18.13 0.26
C ASN A 60 -1.80 17.23 1.33
N PRO A 61 -0.50 16.90 1.18
CA PRO A 61 0.19 16.07 2.16
C PRO A 61 0.29 16.75 3.52
N VAL A 62 0.35 15.95 4.57
CA VAL A 62 0.67 16.36 5.93
C VAL A 62 2.05 15.82 6.27
N HIS A 63 2.93 16.68 6.78
CA HIS A 63 4.25 16.28 7.27
C HIS A 63 4.10 15.75 8.70
N CYS A 64 4.13 14.42 8.84
CA CYS A 64 4.02 13.74 10.12
C CYS A 64 5.42 13.57 10.72
N PRO A 65 5.70 14.07 11.94
CA PRO A 65 6.96 13.79 12.62
C PRO A 65 7.05 12.29 12.92
N VAL A 66 8.27 11.75 12.83
CA VAL A 66 8.56 10.36 13.21
C VAL A 66 9.77 10.29 14.13
N SER A 67 9.71 9.44 15.13
CA SER A 67 10.84 9.19 16.04
C SER A 67 11.78 8.13 15.45
N SER A 68 12.33 8.43 14.29
CA SER A 68 13.18 7.52 13.52
C SER A 68 14.64 7.90 13.63
N LYS A 69 15.52 6.90 13.52
CA LYS A 69 16.96 7.12 13.40
C LYS A 69 17.35 7.77 12.06
N TYR A 70 16.51 7.61 11.04
CA TYR A 70 16.84 7.94 9.65
C TYR A 70 15.96 9.04 9.06
N LEU A 71 14.81 9.30 9.65
CA LEU A 71 13.81 10.24 9.17
C LEU A 71 13.35 11.14 10.32
N ASP A 72 13.17 12.40 10.05
CA ASP A 72 12.60 13.40 10.97
C ASP A 72 11.07 13.55 10.76
N HIS A 73 10.63 13.38 9.55
CA HIS A 73 9.21 13.44 9.15
C HIS A 73 8.93 12.60 7.92
N VAL A 74 7.65 12.36 7.66
CA VAL A 74 7.14 11.71 6.44
C VAL A 74 5.94 12.48 5.92
N ALA A 75 5.92 12.79 4.62
CA ALA A 75 4.76 13.40 3.97
C ALA A 75 3.72 12.34 3.62
N VAL A 76 2.61 12.35 4.36
CA VAL A 76 1.50 11.38 4.25
C VAL A 76 0.28 12.05 3.63
N SER A 77 -0.46 11.32 2.82
CA SER A 77 -1.77 11.73 2.32
C SER A 77 -2.70 12.14 3.46
N ARG A 78 -3.29 13.32 3.37
CA ARG A 78 -4.27 13.82 4.36
C ARG A 78 -5.44 12.86 4.51
N GLN A 79 -5.94 12.31 3.41
CA GLN A 79 -7.06 11.37 3.40
C GLN A 79 -6.81 10.12 4.26
N ILE A 80 -5.55 9.68 4.37
CA ILE A 80 -5.17 8.55 5.24
C ILE A 80 -5.32 8.93 6.72
N LEU A 81 -4.97 10.16 7.08
CA LEU A 81 -5.05 10.62 8.46
C LEU A 81 -6.48 10.95 8.91
N GLU A 82 -7.33 11.35 7.97
CA GLU A 82 -8.72 11.75 8.21
C GLU A 82 -9.72 10.59 8.06
N ALA A 83 -9.29 9.43 7.58
CA ALA A 83 -10.15 8.26 7.44
C ALA A 83 -10.52 7.67 8.81
N ASP A 84 -11.83 7.43 9.04
CA ASP A 84 -12.31 6.77 10.25
C ASP A 84 -11.79 5.32 10.33
N VAL A 85 -11.78 4.62 9.17
CA VAL A 85 -11.34 3.22 9.04
C VAL A 85 -10.47 3.08 7.80
N ILE A 86 -9.33 2.39 7.93
CA ILE A 86 -8.44 2.05 6.84
C ILE A 86 -8.44 0.53 6.62
N ILE A 87 -8.83 0.12 5.43
CA ILE A 87 -8.67 -1.25 4.95
C ILE A 87 -7.52 -1.29 3.96
N SER A 88 -6.41 -1.89 4.37
CA SER A 88 -5.24 -2.10 3.51
C SER A 88 -5.41 -3.37 2.69
N VAL A 89 -5.19 -3.29 1.37
CA VAL A 89 -5.40 -4.44 0.46
C VAL A 89 -4.12 -4.71 -0.34
N PRO A 90 -3.05 -5.23 0.30
CA PRO A 90 -1.77 -5.52 -0.33
C PRO A 90 -1.82 -6.71 -1.27
N LYS A 91 -0.83 -6.76 -2.18
CA LYS A 91 -0.48 -7.92 -3.00
C LYS A 91 0.71 -8.65 -2.40
N LEU A 92 0.60 -9.96 -2.21
CA LEU A 92 1.74 -10.78 -1.76
C LEU A 92 2.77 -10.91 -2.87
N LYS A 93 3.98 -10.41 -2.64
CA LYS A 93 5.08 -10.50 -3.59
C LYS A 93 6.45 -10.35 -2.94
N THR A 94 7.48 -10.93 -3.56
CA THR A 94 8.88 -10.68 -3.22
C THR A 94 9.29 -9.24 -3.56
N HIS A 95 10.36 -8.78 -2.94
CA HIS A 95 10.91 -7.44 -3.15
C HIS A 95 12.43 -7.44 -2.91
N THR A 96 13.19 -6.85 -3.82
CA THR A 96 14.65 -6.82 -3.77
C THR A 96 15.22 -6.14 -2.52
N LEU A 97 14.59 -5.05 -2.05
CA LEU A 97 15.09 -4.26 -0.91
C LEU A 97 14.51 -4.73 0.44
N THR A 98 13.25 -5.20 0.46
CA THR A 98 12.53 -5.53 1.70
C THR A 98 12.19 -7.01 1.83
N VAL A 99 12.71 -7.85 0.94
CA VAL A 99 12.41 -9.28 0.84
C VAL A 99 10.94 -9.54 0.48
N LEU A 100 10.02 -8.96 1.23
CA LEU A 100 8.56 -9.14 1.11
C LEU A 100 7.85 -7.82 0.87
N THR A 101 6.78 -7.86 0.09
CA THR A 101 5.71 -6.88 0.06
C THR A 101 4.44 -7.57 0.56
N ALA A 102 3.91 -7.08 1.68
CA ALA A 102 2.66 -7.52 2.29
C ALA A 102 2.03 -6.36 3.06
N GLY A 103 1.45 -6.57 4.25
CA GLY A 103 0.67 -5.58 5.00
C GLY A 103 1.45 -4.34 5.39
N ILE A 104 2.59 -4.51 6.09
CA ILE A 104 3.41 -3.39 6.56
C ILE A 104 3.90 -2.54 5.39
N LYS A 105 4.50 -3.18 4.38
CA LYS A 105 5.05 -2.44 3.24
C LYS A 105 3.98 -1.73 2.42
N ASN A 106 2.73 -2.21 2.41
CA ASN A 106 1.65 -1.55 1.68
C ASN A 106 1.40 -0.13 2.18
N THR A 107 1.65 0.17 3.47
CA THR A 107 1.52 1.51 4.03
C THR A 107 2.49 2.52 3.44
N PHE A 108 3.53 2.08 2.73
CA PHE A 108 4.36 2.98 1.91
C PHE A 108 3.54 3.69 0.81
N GLY A 109 2.36 3.18 0.45
CA GLY A 109 1.35 3.85 -0.37
C GLY A 109 0.78 5.13 0.25
N TYR A 110 0.91 5.34 1.56
CA TYR A 110 0.50 6.58 2.24
C TYR A 110 1.39 7.76 1.89
N VAL A 111 2.66 7.48 1.60
CA VAL A 111 3.70 8.49 1.34
C VAL A 111 3.48 9.14 -0.01
N VAL A 112 3.53 10.46 -0.05
CA VAL A 112 3.23 11.25 -1.24
C VAL A 112 4.45 11.92 -1.85
N GLY A 113 4.33 12.26 -3.12
CA GLY A 113 5.26 13.13 -3.82
C GLY A 113 6.69 12.62 -3.88
N GLY A 114 7.62 13.54 -3.85
CA GLY A 114 9.07 13.28 -3.83
C GLY A 114 9.56 12.61 -2.55
N ASP A 115 8.71 12.51 -1.52
CA ASP A 115 9.08 11.95 -0.23
C ASP A 115 9.45 10.46 -0.33
N LYS A 116 8.81 9.71 -1.23
CA LYS A 116 9.24 8.32 -1.51
C LYS A 116 10.70 8.26 -1.99
N LEU A 117 11.10 9.18 -2.85
CA LEU A 117 12.50 9.25 -3.32
C LEU A 117 13.44 9.68 -2.19
N ARG A 118 13.06 10.69 -1.39
CA ARG A 118 13.83 11.12 -0.22
C ARG A 118 14.06 9.97 0.75
N ILE A 119 13.02 9.19 1.07
CA ILE A 119 13.12 8.04 1.97
C ILE A 119 14.05 6.96 1.39
N HIS A 120 13.95 6.63 0.11
CA HIS A 120 14.86 5.68 -0.52
C HIS A 120 16.32 6.16 -0.49
N SER A 121 16.54 7.47 -0.65
CA SER A 121 17.90 8.06 -0.58
C SER A 121 18.44 8.10 0.84
N ALA A 122 17.60 8.40 1.83
CA ALA A 122 17.98 8.42 3.25
C ALA A 122 18.20 6.99 3.82
N CYS A 123 17.50 6.00 3.28
CA CYS A 123 17.48 4.62 3.76
C CYS A 123 17.87 3.62 2.65
N PRO A 124 19.10 3.69 2.09
CA PRO A 124 19.48 2.88 0.93
C PRO A 124 19.71 1.40 1.25
N ARG A 125 19.91 1.04 2.53
CA ARG A 125 20.20 -0.34 2.94
C ARG A 125 18.91 -1.04 3.40
N PRO A 126 18.78 -2.38 3.22
CA PRO A 126 17.59 -3.13 3.59
C PRO A 126 17.08 -2.87 5.01
N HIS A 127 17.95 -2.92 6.02
CA HIS A 127 17.56 -2.69 7.42
C HIS A 127 17.12 -1.25 7.70
N GLN A 128 17.71 -0.26 7.02
CA GLN A 128 17.33 1.16 7.16
C GLN A 128 15.96 1.38 6.54
N PHE A 129 15.72 0.83 5.34
CA PHE A 129 14.44 0.95 4.67
C PHE A 129 13.34 0.17 5.39
N ALA A 130 13.66 -0.99 5.97
CA ALA A 130 12.72 -1.73 6.82
C ALA A 130 12.30 -0.91 8.05
N GLN A 131 13.26 -0.23 8.72
CA GLN A 131 12.92 0.67 9.82
C GLN A 131 12.01 1.81 9.35
N ALA A 132 12.32 2.46 8.23
CA ALA A 132 11.49 3.53 7.68
C ALA A 132 10.05 3.04 7.37
N LEU A 133 9.88 1.81 6.91
CA LEU A 133 8.55 1.23 6.68
C LEU A 133 7.78 1.03 7.99
N VAL A 134 8.45 0.61 9.07
CA VAL A 134 7.83 0.49 10.40
C VAL A 134 7.43 1.87 10.91
N ASP A 135 8.29 2.88 10.76
CA ASP A 135 8.00 4.25 11.18
C ASP A 135 6.76 4.80 10.44
N ILE A 136 6.64 4.54 9.13
CA ILE A 136 5.48 4.94 8.32
C ILE A 136 4.23 4.19 8.76
N TYR A 137 4.32 2.87 8.97
CA TYR A 137 3.22 2.05 9.46
C TYR A 137 2.68 2.58 10.79
N CYS A 138 3.56 2.98 11.71
CA CYS A 138 3.18 3.50 13.02
C CYS A 138 2.49 4.86 12.99
N ILE A 139 2.57 5.63 11.91
CA ILE A 139 1.83 6.90 11.77
C ILE A 139 0.31 6.64 11.80
N ARG A 140 -0.15 5.66 11.04
CA ARG A 140 -1.55 5.24 11.00
C ARG A 140 -1.64 3.76 10.58
N PRO A 141 -1.57 2.83 11.54
CA PRO A 141 -1.79 1.42 11.26
C PRO A 141 -3.17 1.18 10.61
N PRO A 142 -3.29 0.32 9.61
CA PRO A 142 -4.60 -0.08 9.08
C PRO A 142 -5.44 -0.78 10.15
N ASP A 143 -6.75 -0.55 10.13
CA ASP A 143 -7.71 -1.20 11.03
C ASP A 143 -8.00 -2.64 10.57
N LEU A 144 -7.83 -2.92 9.27
CA LEU A 144 -7.93 -4.25 8.68
C LEU A 144 -6.95 -4.34 7.50
N THR A 145 -6.28 -5.47 7.38
CA THR A 145 -5.47 -5.80 6.21
C THR A 145 -6.01 -7.06 5.55
N ILE A 146 -6.28 -7.00 4.24
CA ILE A 146 -6.73 -8.14 3.43
C ILE A 146 -5.68 -8.38 2.34
N LEU A 147 -4.82 -9.37 2.55
CA LEU A 147 -3.70 -9.71 1.66
C LEU A 147 -4.18 -10.58 0.49
N ASP A 148 -4.02 -10.07 -0.72
CA ASP A 148 -4.24 -10.85 -1.94
C ASP A 148 -3.03 -11.75 -2.22
N ALA A 149 -3.17 -13.01 -1.87
CA ALA A 149 -2.27 -14.11 -2.15
C ALA A 149 -2.90 -15.15 -3.11
N VAL A 150 -3.93 -14.78 -3.89
CA VAL A 150 -4.52 -15.70 -4.86
C VAL A 150 -3.49 -16.07 -5.93
N VAL A 151 -2.88 -15.05 -6.54
CA VAL A 151 -1.70 -15.21 -7.39
C VAL A 151 -0.64 -14.24 -6.90
N GLY A 152 0.31 -14.73 -6.14
CA GLY A 152 1.45 -13.97 -5.65
C GLY A 152 2.56 -13.84 -6.70
N MET A 153 3.67 -13.22 -6.30
CA MET A 153 4.88 -13.12 -7.12
C MET A 153 6.08 -13.64 -6.32
N GLN A 154 6.90 -14.43 -6.97
CA GLN A 154 8.17 -14.92 -6.43
C GLN A 154 9.35 -14.51 -7.31
N GLY A 155 10.59 -14.69 -6.82
CA GLY A 155 11.82 -14.38 -7.55
C GLY A 155 12.12 -12.88 -7.57
N ASN A 156 12.40 -12.31 -8.74
CA ASN A 156 12.90 -10.95 -8.90
C ASN A 156 11.78 -9.88 -8.81
N GLY A 157 11.10 -9.83 -7.65
CA GLY A 157 10.12 -8.78 -7.35
C GLY A 157 10.76 -7.40 -7.11
N PRO A 158 9.99 -6.33 -7.09
CA PRO A 158 8.53 -6.27 -6.99
C PRO A 158 7.76 -6.29 -8.32
N ALA A 159 8.44 -6.29 -9.49
CA ALA A 159 7.78 -6.16 -10.79
C ALA A 159 8.18 -7.23 -11.81
N ASN A 160 9.36 -7.80 -11.71
CA ASN A 160 9.98 -8.71 -12.69
C ASN A 160 10.06 -10.17 -12.20
N GLY A 161 9.28 -10.51 -11.18
CA GLY A 161 9.19 -11.88 -10.69
C GLY A 161 8.21 -12.73 -11.48
N SER A 162 8.16 -14.01 -11.13
CA SER A 162 7.26 -14.99 -11.73
C SER A 162 5.97 -15.14 -10.89
N PRO A 163 4.81 -15.35 -11.50
CA PRO A 163 3.59 -15.60 -10.75
C PRO A 163 3.64 -16.95 -10.03
N VAL A 164 3.03 -17.02 -8.84
CA VAL A 164 2.82 -18.24 -8.08
C VAL A 164 1.37 -18.31 -7.62
N ALA A 165 0.68 -19.39 -7.97
CA ALA A 165 -0.70 -19.61 -7.57
C ALA A 165 -0.74 -20.20 -6.15
N LEU A 166 -1.22 -19.39 -5.18
CA LEU A 166 -1.38 -19.79 -3.79
C LEU A 166 -2.85 -20.02 -3.43
N GLY A 167 -3.78 -19.40 -4.18
CA GLY A 167 -5.22 -19.55 -4.01
C GLY A 167 -5.76 -19.04 -2.67
N LYS A 168 -5.09 -18.08 -2.03
CA LYS A 168 -5.43 -17.63 -0.67
C LYS A 168 -5.73 -16.13 -0.62
N LEU A 169 -6.65 -15.77 0.25
CA LEU A 169 -6.79 -14.44 0.84
C LEU A 169 -6.56 -14.58 2.34
N LEU A 170 -5.74 -13.70 2.90
CA LEU A 170 -5.51 -13.65 4.35
C LEU A 170 -6.00 -12.31 4.87
N ALA A 171 -6.57 -12.30 6.06
CA ALA A 171 -7.05 -11.07 6.69
C ALA A 171 -6.68 -11.04 8.18
N SER A 172 -6.31 -9.85 8.67
CA SER A 172 -6.03 -9.59 10.07
C SER A 172 -6.21 -8.11 10.38
N ASP A 173 -6.64 -7.79 11.59
CA ASP A 173 -6.60 -6.46 12.18
C ASP A 173 -5.18 -6.02 12.59
N ASN A 174 -4.20 -6.93 12.49
CA ASN A 174 -2.80 -6.69 12.79
C ASN A 174 -1.92 -7.09 11.60
N ALA A 175 -1.39 -6.11 10.88
CA ALA A 175 -0.55 -6.36 9.71
C ALA A 175 0.78 -7.05 10.05
N VAL A 176 1.30 -6.91 11.26
CA VAL A 176 2.53 -7.60 11.70
C VAL A 176 2.28 -9.10 11.81
N SER A 177 1.17 -9.48 12.47
CA SER A 177 0.76 -10.88 12.58
C SER A 177 0.45 -11.49 11.22
N LEU A 178 -0.17 -10.70 10.33
CA LEU A 178 -0.47 -11.12 8.96
C LEU A 178 0.80 -11.42 8.15
N ASP A 179 1.80 -10.53 8.25
CA ASP A 179 3.05 -10.64 7.50
C ASP A 179 3.96 -11.77 8.04
N ALA A 180 3.73 -12.20 9.28
CA ALA A 180 4.44 -13.30 9.92
C ALA A 180 3.81 -14.69 9.67
N ALA A 181 2.57 -14.76 9.18
CA ALA A 181 1.83 -16.00 8.92
C ALA A 181 2.20 -16.63 7.57
#